data_dafd4d80e056ad019186668e106c8e30
#
_entry.id   dafd4d80e056ad019186668e106c8e30
#
_cell.length_a   1.000
_cell.length_b   1.000
_cell.length_c   1.000
_cell.angle_alpha   90.00
_cell.angle_beta   90.00
_cell.angle_gamma   90.00
#
_symmetry.space_group_name_H-M   'P 1'
#
loop_
_entity.id
_entity.type
_entity.pdbx_description
1 polymer ?
#
loop_
_entity_poly.entity_id
_entity_poly.type
_entity_poly.pdbx_seq_one_letter_code
_entity_poly.pdbx_strand_id
1 'polypeptide(L)' 'YIKIYNAQNIIETEQLMEMLRQNGIMAFSQEASANVAMHGAPGFGIYGMDIFVKTDDAENAVELIKEIRNQEK' A
#
# COMPACT_ATOMS: atom_id res chain seq x y z
N TYR A 1 7.64 -4.93 -10.04
CA TYR A 1 7.02 -4.32 -8.85
C TYR A 1 6.87 -5.36 -7.76
N ILE A 2 7.00 -4.91 -6.53
CA ILE A 2 6.85 -5.82 -5.42
C ILE A 2 5.97 -5.17 -4.36
N LYS A 3 5.22 -6.00 -3.66
CA LYS A 3 4.36 -5.52 -2.62
C LYS A 3 5.18 -5.14 -1.40
N ILE A 4 4.94 -3.95 -0.85
CA ILE A 4 5.68 -3.50 0.30
C ILE A 4 4.79 -3.26 1.51
N TYR A 5 3.49 -3.20 1.32
CA TYR A 5 2.62 -2.86 2.44
C TYR A 5 1.20 -3.22 2.11
N ASN A 6 0.42 -3.50 3.13
CA ASN A 6 -1.00 -3.73 3.01
C ASN A 6 -1.72 -2.71 3.87
N ALA A 7 -2.34 -1.73 3.22
CA ALA A 7 -3.07 -0.69 3.92
C ALA A 7 -4.47 -1.18 4.23
N GLN A 8 -5.00 -0.76 5.36
CA GLN A 8 -6.27 -1.29 5.83
C GLN A 8 -7.48 -0.67 5.17
N ASN A 9 -7.36 0.52 4.67
CA ASN A 9 -8.51 1.18 4.07
C ASN A 9 -8.03 2.17 3.03
N ILE A 10 -9.00 2.76 2.33
CA ILE A 10 -8.67 3.62 1.21
C ILE A 10 -8.00 4.90 1.68
N ILE A 11 -8.40 5.43 2.80
CA ILE A 11 -7.80 6.67 3.28
C ILE A 11 -6.33 6.46 3.59
N GLU A 12 -6.01 5.38 4.29
CA GLU A 12 -4.62 5.08 4.58
C GLU A 12 -3.85 4.85 3.28
N THR A 13 -4.47 4.14 2.35
CA THR A 13 -3.83 3.87 1.08
C THR A 13 -3.46 5.17 0.38
N GLU A 14 -4.40 6.09 0.31
CA GLU A 14 -4.14 7.34 -0.40
C GLU A 14 -3.07 8.16 0.27
N GLN A 15 -3.07 8.17 1.59
CA GLN A 15 -2.04 8.90 2.31
C GLN A 15 -0.66 8.35 2.02
N LEU A 16 -0.53 7.04 2.03
CA LEU A 16 0.76 6.43 1.75
C LEU A 16 1.18 6.63 0.31
N MET A 17 0.22 6.51 -0.61
CA MET A 17 0.55 6.72 -2.02
C MET A 17 1.02 8.14 -2.27
N GLU A 18 0.36 9.10 -1.64
CA GLU A 18 0.75 10.49 -1.81
C GLU A 18 2.14 10.74 -1.25
N MET A 19 2.41 10.18 -0.10
CA MET A 19 3.73 10.33 0.52
C MET A 19 4.82 9.75 -0.37
N LEU A 20 4.57 8.58 -0.92
CA LEU A 20 5.55 7.96 -1.79
C LEU A 20 5.78 8.80 -3.03
N ARG A 21 4.69 9.31 -3.62
CA ARG A 21 4.81 10.12 -4.82
C ARG A 21 5.61 11.40 -4.53
N GLN A 22 5.37 12.01 -3.39
CA GLN A 22 6.10 13.22 -3.04
C GLN A 22 7.58 12.97 -2.85
N ASN A 23 7.95 11.74 -2.60
CA ASN A 23 9.35 11.37 -2.47
C ASN A 23 9.93 10.77 -3.74
N GLY A 24 9.22 10.93 -4.84
CA GLY A 24 9.74 10.49 -6.12
C GLY A 24 9.62 9.01 -6.38
N ILE A 25 8.82 8.32 -5.61
CA ILE A 25 8.66 6.88 -5.75
C ILE A 25 7.35 6.59 -6.46
N MET A 26 7.43 5.90 -7.59
CA MET A 26 6.23 5.48 -8.29
C MET A 26 5.67 4.25 -7.62
N ALA A 27 4.40 4.33 -7.30
CA ALA A 27 3.73 3.23 -6.62
C ALA A 27 2.34 3.05 -7.19
N PHE A 28 1.79 1.87 -7.03
CA PHE A 28 0.39 1.68 -7.32
C PHE A 28 -0.22 0.78 -6.26
N SER A 29 -1.53 0.84 -6.15
CA SER A 29 -2.24 0.04 -5.18
C SER A 29 -3.20 -0.89 -5.90
N GLN A 30 -3.50 -1.99 -5.26
CA GLN A 30 -4.37 -3.00 -5.82
C GLN A 30 -5.08 -3.66 -4.67
N GLU A 31 -6.35 -4.00 -4.87
CA GLU A 31 -7.07 -4.70 -3.82
C GLU A 31 -6.37 -6.00 -3.49
N ALA A 32 -6.19 -6.25 -2.21
CA ALA A 32 -5.68 -7.53 -1.78
C ALA A 32 -6.73 -8.56 -2.13
N SER A 33 -6.34 -9.58 -2.85
CA SER A 33 -7.34 -10.42 -3.47
C SER A 33 -7.25 -11.88 -3.11
N ALA A 34 -6.64 -12.19 -2.02
CA ALA A 34 -6.52 -13.60 -1.66
C ALA A 34 -7.90 -14.23 -1.72
N ASN A 35 -8.16 -14.97 -2.77
CA ASN A 35 -9.42 -15.67 -2.92
C ASN A 35 -10.63 -14.77 -2.97
N VAL A 36 -10.43 -13.56 -3.34
CA VAL A 36 -11.54 -12.63 -3.39
C VAL A 36 -12.61 -13.11 -4.34
N ALA A 37 -12.19 -13.70 -5.42
CA ALA A 37 -13.15 -14.14 -6.40
C ALA A 37 -14.17 -15.08 -5.81
N MET A 38 -13.78 -15.81 -4.81
CA MET A 38 -14.71 -16.76 -4.22
C MET A 38 -15.75 -16.09 -3.38
N HIS A 39 -15.49 -14.90 -2.95
CA HIS A 39 -16.42 -14.24 -2.08
C HIS A 39 -17.37 -13.34 -2.79
N GLY A 40 -17.06 -13.02 -4.03
CA GLY A 40 -17.93 -12.16 -4.79
C GLY A 40 -18.10 -10.79 -4.20
N ALA A 41 -17.21 -10.41 -3.32
CA ALA A 41 -17.34 -9.11 -2.69
C ALA A 41 -16.04 -8.35 -2.84
N PRO A 42 -15.61 -8.15 -4.05
CA PRO A 42 -14.34 -7.48 -4.28
C PRO A 42 -14.42 -6.02 -3.87
N GLY A 43 -13.28 -5.51 -3.55
CA GLY A 43 -13.18 -4.08 -3.46
C GLY A 43 -13.66 -3.46 -2.19
N PHE A 44 -14.00 -4.25 -1.23
CA PHE A 44 -14.51 -3.65 -0.02
C PHE A 44 -13.55 -3.64 1.11
N GLY A 45 -12.31 -3.90 0.80
CA GLY A 45 -11.30 -3.71 1.80
C GLY A 45 -11.26 -4.75 2.89
N ILE A 46 -11.90 -5.87 2.68
CA ILE A 46 -11.81 -6.92 3.67
C ILE A 46 -10.35 -7.30 3.88
N TYR A 47 -9.59 -7.34 2.81
CA TYR A 47 -8.18 -7.67 2.88
C TYR A 47 -7.29 -6.45 2.70
N GLY A 48 -7.89 -5.26 2.64
CA GLY A 48 -7.12 -4.06 2.49
C GLY A 48 -6.64 -3.84 1.07
N MET A 49 -5.71 -2.94 0.94
CA MET A 49 -5.12 -2.58 -0.34
C MET A 49 -3.63 -2.85 -0.29
N ASP A 50 -3.14 -3.59 -1.26
CA ASP A 50 -1.70 -3.83 -1.35
C ASP A 50 -1.03 -2.71 -2.11
N ILE A 51 0.09 -2.24 -1.60
CA ILE A 51 0.84 -1.17 -2.24
C ILE A 51 2.11 -1.76 -2.82
N PHE A 52 2.36 -1.46 -4.09
CA PHE A 52 3.49 -2.00 -4.83
C PHE A 52 4.39 -0.88 -5.30
N VAL A 53 5.68 -1.12 -5.28
CA VAL A 53 6.66 -0.22 -5.87
C VAL A 53 7.66 -1.05 -6.64
N LYS A 54 8.49 -0.37 -7.44
CA LYS A 54 9.56 -1.07 -8.12
C LYS A 54 10.55 -1.61 -7.10
N THR A 55 11.17 -2.73 -7.43
CA THR A 55 12.13 -3.33 -6.51
C THR A 55 13.24 -2.36 -6.14
N ASP A 56 13.65 -1.51 -7.07
CA ASP A 56 14.72 -0.55 -6.77
C ASP A 56 14.32 0.45 -5.70
N ASP A 57 13.04 0.70 -5.55
CA ASP A 57 12.56 1.67 -4.57
C ASP A 57 12.04 1.05 -3.31
N ALA A 58 12.03 -0.27 -3.25
CA ALA A 58 11.33 -0.95 -2.15
C ALA A 58 11.92 -0.58 -0.80
N GLU A 59 13.23 -0.54 -0.70
CA GLU A 59 13.85 -0.28 0.57
C GLU A 59 13.51 1.11 1.07
N ASN A 60 13.64 2.10 0.18
CA ASN A 60 13.30 3.47 0.56
C ASN A 60 11.83 3.59 0.93
N ALA A 61 10.98 2.94 0.17
CA ALA A 61 9.55 3.04 0.42
C ALA A 61 9.19 2.47 1.77
N VAL A 62 9.78 1.34 2.11
CA VAL A 62 9.50 0.72 3.39
C VAL A 62 9.96 1.63 4.54
N GLU A 63 11.13 2.24 4.37
CA GLU A 63 11.62 3.15 5.41
C GLU A 63 10.69 4.34 5.61
N LEU A 64 10.20 4.89 4.52
CA LEU A 64 9.30 6.02 4.63
C LEU A 64 8.01 5.63 5.34
N ILE A 65 7.49 4.48 5.02
CA ILE A 65 6.26 4.03 5.66
C ILE A 65 6.49 3.80 7.14
N LYS A 66 7.62 3.23 7.50
CA LYS A 66 7.93 3.02 8.90
C LYS A 66 7.99 4.34 9.67
N GLU A 67 8.57 5.36 9.06
CA GLU A 67 8.67 6.65 9.72
C GLU A 67 7.30 7.22 10.00
N ILE A 68 6.41 7.12 9.05
CA ILE A 68 5.08 7.66 9.23
C ILE A 68 4.35 6.90 10.32
N ARG A 69 4.43 5.60 10.31
CA ARG A 69 3.73 4.82 11.30
C ARG A 69 4.28 5.06 12.69
N ASN A 70 5.57 5.30 12.80
CA ASN A 70 6.14 5.61 14.10
C ASN A 70 5.66 6.93 14.63
N GLN A 71 5.30 7.85 13.77
CA GLN A 71 4.84 9.15 14.18
C GLN A 71 3.40 9.16 14.62
N GLU A 72 2.68 8.11 14.34
CA GLU A 72 1.26 8.05 14.65
C GLU A 72 0.97 7.63 16.06
N LYS A 73 1.96 7.44 16.85
CA LYS A 73 1.71 7.02 18.22
C LYS A 73 1.14 8.14 19.05
#